data_f96e808cca3db66939519ee17ea6f990
#
_entry.id   f96e808cca3db66939519ee17ea6f990
#
_cell.length_a   1.000
_cell.length_b   1.000
_cell.length_c   1.000
_cell.angle_alpha   90.00
_cell.angle_beta   90.00
_cell.angle_gamma   90.00
#
_symmetry.space_group_name_H-M   'P 1'
#
loop_
_entity.id
_entity.type
_entity.pdbx_description
1 polymer ?
#
loop_
_entity_poly.entity_id
_entity_poly.type
_entity_poly.pdbx_seq_one_letter_code
_entity_poly.pdbx_strand_id
1 'polypeptide(L)'
;MEKWFYAILLLVLFDGFQLKKIDLKVQDVHWTTSPEFLSVAMGTHLIAEKWKHFRFDSKKLINLARGLEPCYFRLGGTAADLAIFQENPLPYVRPSFSGVEKCFSISAWGQGACEDLSQLYQTGNFTFGKSDWIQLNDFIKTVGWKFLFDVNVLLRNGDHWSAANARSLLDFNHQQGFHGTSWELGNEPNAYFHKFKIRLSGEQLGQDFRALRHLLDEYPGYENSSIVGPDINGVRKCANLKKDKCKAVLFLQSVLKHSGRAIDKITWHHYYLDGHKATLKDFLSAEVLNSLQPQMDLIKRGLEASNHSHIPIWLGETSSAYGGGVQGLSDRYVAGFLWLDKLGVAALNKYSVILRQTFYHGSYALVNEQLNPNPDYWLSLIFKRLVGIRVLELKQGLNNGTLRCYAHCHRDISGGVTVFALNIGHRSEVIKLGNQLGNSTVLHYILSPPKNSLKSREILLNGQTLKLNEFKDIPPLNPIRTSKTTHLFIKAYEMAFWVFPELSLKICS
;
A
#
# COMPACT_ATOMS: atom_id res chain seq x y z
N MET A 1 -28.41 -7.53 -27.07
CA MET A 1 -27.80 -7.89 -25.79
C MET A 1 -28.51 -9.02 -25.06
N GLU A 2 -29.84 -9.04 -24.98
CA GLU A 2 -30.58 -10.14 -24.31
C GLU A 2 -30.35 -11.52 -24.92
N LYS A 3 -30.32 -11.66 -26.25
CA LYS A 3 -30.10 -12.97 -26.92
C LYS A 3 -28.71 -13.61 -26.61
N TRP A 4 -27.71 -12.82 -26.36
CA TRP A 4 -26.39 -13.30 -25.92
C TRP A 4 -26.39 -13.73 -24.46
N PHE A 5 -27.20 -13.10 -23.62
CA PHE A 5 -27.37 -13.45 -22.21
C PHE A 5 -28.02 -14.84 -22.04
N TYR A 6 -29.07 -15.15 -22.85
CA TYR A 6 -29.68 -16.47 -22.85
C TYR A 6 -28.79 -17.57 -23.41
N ALA A 7 -27.99 -17.28 -24.43
CA ALA A 7 -27.00 -18.24 -24.97
C ALA A 7 -25.90 -18.59 -23.96
N ILE A 8 -25.41 -17.61 -23.19
CA ILE A 8 -24.43 -17.82 -22.11
C ILE A 8 -25.08 -18.57 -20.94
N LEU A 9 -26.31 -18.28 -20.58
CA LEU A 9 -27.03 -18.96 -19.51
C LEU A 9 -27.31 -20.44 -19.86
N LEU A 10 -27.58 -20.76 -21.13
CA LEU A 10 -27.75 -22.14 -21.64
C LEU A 10 -26.43 -22.92 -21.65
N LEU A 11 -25.30 -22.28 -21.97
CA LEU A 11 -23.97 -22.92 -21.92
C LEU A 11 -23.53 -23.23 -20.48
N VAL A 12 -23.91 -22.38 -19.50
CA VAL A 12 -23.60 -22.60 -18.08
C VAL A 12 -24.39 -23.79 -17.48
N LEU A 13 -25.57 -24.10 -18.00
CA LEU A 13 -26.42 -25.21 -17.50
C LEU A 13 -25.93 -26.59 -17.96
N PHE A 14 -25.08 -26.70 -19.00
CA PHE A 14 -24.64 -27.99 -19.55
C PHE A 14 -23.33 -28.53 -18.93
N ASP A 15 -22.54 -27.70 -18.18
CA ASP A 15 -21.21 -28.10 -17.71
C ASP A 15 -21.10 -28.34 -16.18
N GLY A 16 -22.18 -28.50 -15.46
CA GLY A 16 -22.14 -28.77 -14.01
C GLY A 16 -21.53 -27.62 -13.18
N PHE A 17 -21.59 -26.40 -13.66
CA PHE A 17 -21.07 -25.22 -12.98
C PHE A 17 -21.90 -24.89 -11.75
N GLN A 18 -21.28 -24.91 -10.59
CA GLN A 18 -21.87 -24.41 -9.36
C GLN A 18 -21.94 -22.87 -9.46
N LEU A 19 -23.15 -22.33 -9.70
CA LEU A 19 -23.39 -20.88 -9.81
C LEU A 19 -22.97 -20.21 -8.52
N LYS A 20 -21.94 -19.36 -8.58
CA LYS A 20 -21.47 -18.59 -7.42
C LYS A 20 -22.55 -17.56 -7.03
N LYS A 21 -22.77 -17.38 -5.75
CA LYS A 21 -23.73 -16.42 -5.21
C LYS A 21 -23.03 -15.43 -4.29
N ILE A 22 -23.40 -14.16 -4.36
CA ILE A 22 -23.03 -13.17 -3.35
C ILE A 22 -24.25 -12.64 -2.62
N ASP A 23 -24.14 -12.54 -1.32
CA ASP A 23 -25.16 -11.99 -0.43
C ASP A 23 -24.47 -11.27 0.72
N LEU A 24 -25.04 -10.15 1.17
CA LEU A 24 -24.44 -9.33 2.23
C LEU A 24 -24.88 -9.81 3.61
N LYS A 25 -23.97 -9.77 4.59
CA LYS A 25 -24.31 -9.70 6.00
C LYS A 25 -24.67 -8.24 6.31
N VAL A 26 -25.94 -7.95 6.57
CA VAL A 26 -26.44 -6.56 6.70
C VAL A 26 -26.80 -6.18 8.14
N GLN A 27 -26.49 -7.02 9.12
CA GLN A 27 -26.80 -6.74 10.52
C GLN A 27 -25.89 -5.65 11.09
N ASP A 28 -24.58 -5.74 10.78
CA ASP A 28 -23.56 -4.83 11.29
C ASP A 28 -22.51 -4.52 10.25
N VAL A 29 -21.85 -3.35 10.39
CA VAL A 29 -20.60 -3.05 9.70
C VAL A 29 -19.51 -3.94 10.28
N HIS A 30 -18.83 -4.71 9.43
CA HIS A 30 -17.76 -5.61 9.87
C HIS A 30 -16.58 -4.84 10.50
N TRP A 31 -16.20 -3.73 9.86
CA TRP A 31 -15.11 -2.85 10.29
C TRP A 31 -15.25 -1.47 9.64
N THR A 32 -14.63 -0.46 10.25
CA THR A 32 -14.47 0.86 9.65
C THR A 32 -12.98 1.16 9.49
N THR A 33 -12.52 1.26 8.23
CA THR A 33 -11.14 1.64 7.91
C THR A 33 -10.92 3.15 8.09
N SER A 34 -9.66 3.62 8.01
CA SER A 34 -9.38 5.05 7.89
C SER A 34 -9.88 5.60 6.53
N PRO A 35 -10.26 6.88 6.44
CA PRO A 35 -10.43 7.56 5.15
C PRO A 35 -9.17 7.47 4.27
N GLU A 36 -7.98 7.40 4.89
CA GLU A 36 -6.69 7.22 4.26
C GLU A 36 -6.31 5.74 4.07
N PHE A 37 -7.27 4.81 4.09
CA PHE A 37 -7.00 3.36 4.01
C PHE A 37 -6.00 2.99 2.92
N LEU A 38 -6.25 3.42 1.69
CA LEU A 38 -5.27 3.32 0.60
C LEU A 38 -4.38 4.55 0.64
N SER A 39 -3.11 4.36 0.95
CA SER A 39 -2.08 5.37 1.09
C SER A 39 -0.83 4.99 0.30
N VAL A 40 0.16 5.85 0.24
CA VAL A 40 1.36 5.64 -0.59
C VAL A 40 2.64 5.89 0.18
N ALA A 41 3.71 5.24 -0.26
CA ALA A 41 5.07 5.45 0.24
C ALA A 41 6.01 5.85 -0.89
N MET A 42 7.14 6.45 -0.54
CA MET A 42 8.31 6.64 -1.41
C MET A 42 9.60 6.37 -0.62
N GLY A 43 10.62 5.94 -1.33
CA GLY A 43 11.93 5.73 -0.72
C GLY A 43 12.69 7.03 -0.48
N THR A 44 13.26 7.19 0.70
CA THR A 44 14.10 8.34 1.10
C THR A 44 15.34 8.50 0.23
N HIS A 45 15.80 7.43 -0.46
CA HIS A 45 16.89 7.50 -1.44
C HIS A 45 16.69 8.56 -2.53
N LEU A 46 15.44 8.89 -2.88
CA LEU A 46 15.14 9.93 -3.85
C LEU A 46 15.68 11.31 -3.45
N ILE A 47 15.81 11.58 -2.16
CA ILE A 47 16.47 12.79 -1.67
C ILE A 47 17.98 12.75 -2.02
N ALA A 48 18.66 11.63 -1.76
CA ALA A 48 20.06 11.44 -2.12
C ALA A 48 20.27 11.55 -3.64
N GLU A 49 19.31 11.11 -4.43
CA GLU A 49 19.29 11.24 -5.89
C GLU A 49 18.84 12.63 -6.39
N LYS A 50 18.73 13.61 -5.49
CA LYS A 50 18.26 14.97 -5.78
C LYS A 50 16.89 14.97 -6.47
N TRP A 51 15.99 14.14 -5.94
CA TRP A 51 14.61 13.91 -6.43
C TRP A 51 14.53 13.40 -7.87
N LYS A 52 15.65 13.19 -8.54
CA LYS A 52 15.74 12.69 -9.91
C LYS A 52 14.75 13.40 -10.84
N HIS A 53 13.78 12.71 -11.39
CA HIS A 53 12.76 13.29 -12.26
C HIS A 53 11.43 13.60 -11.54
N PHE A 54 11.40 13.53 -10.22
CA PHE A 54 10.23 13.89 -9.42
C PHE A 54 10.10 15.42 -9.35
N ARG A 55 9.26 15.96 -10.21
CA ARG A 55 9.07 17.42 -10.31
C ARG A 55 7.88 17.86 -9.48
N PHE A 56 8.15 18.43 -8.30
CA PHE A 56 7.15 18.91 -7.35
C PHE A 56 6.16 19.93 -7.93
N ASP A 57 6.60 20.73 -8.91
CA ASP A 57 5.83 21.77 -9.60
C ASP A 57 5.00 21.25 -10.79
N SER A 58 5.15 19.97 -11.14
CA SER A 58 4.46 19.39 -12.29
C SER A 58 2.95 19.33 -12.06
N LYS A 59 2.16 20.07 -12.85
CA LYS A 59 0.68 19.96 -12.85
C LYS A 59 0.22 18.50 -12.96
N LYS A 60 0.88 17.73 -13.82
CA LYS A 60 0.57 16.31 -14.03
C LYS A 60 0.75 15.50 -12.74
N LEU A 61 1.87 15.69 -12.04
CA LEU A 61 2.15 14.99 -10.78
C LEU A 61 1.17 15.41 -9.68
N ILE A 62 0.91 16.71 -9.55
CA ILE A 62 -0.04 17.26 -8.58
C ILE A 62 -1.44 16.68 -8.80
N ASN A 63 -1.92 16.62 -10.04
CA ASN A 63 -3.23 16.06 -10.37
C ASN A 63 -3.31 14.55 -10.04
N LEU A 64 -2.25 13.80 -10.35
CA LEU A 64 -2.17 12.38 -9.99
C LEU A 64 -2.16 12.17 -8.48
N ALA A 65 -1.42 12.98 -7.74
CA ALA A 65 -1.37 12.90 -6.29
C ALA A 65 -2.74 13.25 -5.66
N ARG A 66 -3.36 14.37 -6.05
CA ARG A 66 -4.70 14.75 -5.61
C ARG A 66 -5.77 13.71 -5.90
N GLY A 67 -5.62 12.96 -6.99
CA GLY A 67 -6.52 11.87 -7.33
C GLY A 67 -6.60 10.78 -6.26
N LEU A 68 -5.57 10.64 -5.42
CA LEU A 68 -5.50 9.64 -4.34
C LEU A 68 -5.86 10.21 -2.96
N GLU A 69 -6.29 11.46 -2.84
CA GLU A 69 -6.74 12.07 -1.58
C GLU A 69 -8.06 11.43 -1.08
N PRO A 70 -8.22 11.29 0.28
CA PRO A 70 -7.25 11.51 1.36
C PRO A 70 -6.20 10.40 1.43
N CYS A 71 -4.96 10.73 1.76
CA CYS A 71 -3.84 9.81 1.67
C CYS A 71 -2.76 10.15 2.71
N TYR A 72 -2.17 9.14 3.34
CA TYR A 72 -0.86 9.27 3.96
C TYR A 72 0.23 9.15 2.89
N PHE A 73 1.24 9.96 3.03
CA PHE A 73 2.47 9.85 2.25
C PHE A 73 3.62 9.50 3.20
N ARG A 74 4.12 8.28 3.12
CA ARG A 74 5.28 7.81 3.86
C ARG A 74 6.55 8.06 3.08
N LEU A 75 7.49 8.79 3.67
CA LEU A 75 8.86 8.89 3.17
C LEU A 75 9.78 8.09 4.08
N GLY A 76 10.15 6.90 3.66
CA GLY A 76 10.86 5.91 4.48
C GLY A 76 11.70 4.95 3.63
N GLY A 77 11.79 3.70 4.06
CA GLY A 77 12.60 2.68 3.41
C GLY A 77 14.05 2.66 3.91
N THR A 78 14.84 1.69 3.45
CA THR A 78 16.19 1.43 4.01
C THR A 78 17.10 2.66 3.99
N ALA A 79 16.94 3.59 3.05
CA ALA A 79 17.74 4.81 2.99
C ALA A 79 17.38 5.83 4.08
N ALA A 80 16.22 5.70 4.74
CA ALA A 80 15.87 6.56 5.87
C ALA A 80 16.85 6.39 7.03
N ASP A 81 17.33 5.16 7.24
CA ASP A 81 18.34 4.84 8.25
C ASP A 81 19.74 5.41 7.96
N LEU A 82 19.92 6.10 6.84
CA LEU A 82 21.16 6.75 6.42
C LEU A 82 21.00 8.27 6.25
N ALA A 83 19.76 8.78 6.36
CA ALA A 83 19.45 10.18 6.13
C ALA A 83 19.80 11.04 7.35
N ILE A 84 20.47 12.16 7.13
CA ILE A 84 20.82 13.16 8.16
C ILE A 84 20.34 14.53 7.72
N PHE A 85 19.48 15.16 8.52
CA PHE A 85 19.09 16.54 8.29
C PHE A 85 20.21 17.50 8.65
N GLN A 86 20.51 18.44 7.74
CA GLN A 86 21.38 19.59 7.97
C GLN A 86 20.75 20.80 7.27
N GLU A 87 20.57 21.92 7.97
CA GLU A 87 19.93 23.10 7.38
C GLU A 87 20.62 23.55 6.09
N ASN A 88 21.93 23.56 6.08
CA ASN A 88 22.78 23.93 4.95
C ASN A 88 23.78 22.81 4.65
N PRO A 89 23.35 21.72 4.00
CA PRO A 89 24.24 20.63 3.69
C PRO A 89 25.30 21.10 2.68
N LEU A 90 26.54 20.67 2.90
CA LEU A 90 27.56 20.82 1.89
C LEU A 90 27.11 20.10 0.61
N PRO A 91 27.48 20.63 -0.58
CA PRO A 91 27.17 19.92 -1.82
C PRO A 91 27.70 18.48 -1.74
N TYR A 92 26.83 17.50 -1.99
CA TYR A 92 27.24 16.11 -2.05
C TYR A 92 28.23 15.93 -3.20
N VAL A 93 29.49 15.75 -2.86
CA VAL A 93 30.53 15.40 -3.84
C VAL A 93 30.46 13.89 -4.01
N ARG A 94 29.96 13.45 -5.15
CA ARG A 94 29.96 12.03 -5.53
C ARG A 94 31.41 11.53 -5.45
N PRO A 95 31.76 10.53 -4.62
CA PRO A 95 33.09 9.98 -4.64
C PRO A 95 33.35 9.40 -6.05
N SER A 96 34.41 9.86 -6.71
CA SER A 96 34.84 9.29 -7.98
C SER A 96 35.59 7.97 -7.69
N PHE A 97 34.87 6.85 -7.75
CA PHE A 97 35.53 5.55 -7.72
C PHE A 97 35.72 5.05 -9.15
N SER A 98 36.97 5.05 -9.58
CA SER A 98 37.45 4.26 -10.70
C SER A 98 37.70 2.84 -10.22
N GLY A 99 36.87 1.89 -10.64
CA GLY A 99 37.23 0.49 -10.59
C GLY A 99 36.28 -0.43 -9.82
N VAL A 100 35.77 -1.37 -10.59
CA VAL A 100 35.16 -2.65 -10.22
C VAL A 100 33.65 -2.63 -9.91
N GLU A 101 32.88 -2.79 -10.98
CA GLU A 101 31.54 -3.34 -10.98
C GLU A 101 31.53 -4.74 -10.35
N LYS A 102 31.12 -4.84 -9.12
CA LYS A 102 30.51 -6.06 -8.60
C LYS A 102 29.28 -5.64 -7.84
N CYS A 103 28.14 -5.76 -8.49
CA CYS A 103 26.86 -5.85 -7.78
C CYS A 103 26.96 -6.99 -6.78
N PHE A 104 27.34 -6.70 -5.55
CA PHE A 104 27.03 -7.61 -4.46
C PHE A 104 25.50 -7.72 -4.46
N SER A 105 25.01 -8.94 -4.49
CA SER A 105 23.58 -9.27 -4.50
C SER A 105 22.88 -8.68 -3.28
N ILE A 106 22.63 -7.39 -3.32
CA ILE A 106 21.63 -6.75 -2.49
C ILE A 106 20.31 -7.12 -3.15
N SER A 107 19.81 -8.29 -2.78
CA SER A 107 18.64 -8.98 -3.33
C SER A 107 17.31 -8.26 -3.09
N ALA A 108 17.33 -6.94 -2.96
CA ALA A 108 16.17 -6.16 -2.58
C ALA A 108 15.72 -5.11 -3.61
N TRP A 109 16.52 -4.78 -4.67
CA TRP A 109 16.23 -3.63 -5.53
C TRP A 109 16.40 -4.01 -7.00
N GLY A 110 15.46 -3.62 -7.86
CA GLY A 110 15.47 -3.97 -9.28
C GLY A 110 16.75 -3.55 -10.02
N GLN A 111 17.10 -4.20 -11.13
CA GLN A 111 18.36 -4.05 -11.86
C GLN A 111 18.77 -2.61 -12.25
N GLY A 112 17.83 -1.66 -12.32
CA GLY A 112 18.13 -0.25 -12.59
C GLY A 112 18.48 0.60 -11.34
N ALA A 113 18.26 0.06 -10.12
CA ALA A 113 18.54 0.75 -8.86
C ALA A 113 19.84 0.24 -8.18
N CYS A 114 20.46 -0.80 -8.72
CA CYS A 114 21.62 -1.44 -8.11
C CYS A 114 22.85 -0.53 -8.03
N GLU A 115 23.13 0.29 -9.03
CA GLU A 115 24.34 1.10 -9.07
C GLU A 115 24.31 2.25 -8.06
N ASP A 116 23.19 2.96 -7.95
CA ASP A 116 23.09 4.14 -7.10
C ASP A 116 22.89 3.80 -5.61
N LEU A 117 22.13 2.76 -5.29
CA LEU A 117 21.86 2.37 -3.91
C LEU A 117 23.00 1.54 -3.28
N SER A 118 23.71 0.72 -4.05
CA SER A 118 24.87 0.00 -3.55
C SER A 118 26.00 0.96 -3.13
N GLN A 119 26.15 2.09 -3.85
CA GLN A 119 27.08 3.16 -3.47
C GLN A 119 26.62 3.85 -2.19
N LEU A 120 25.33 4.15 -2.04
CA LEU A 120 24.78 4.77 -0.83
C LEU A 120 25.07 3.92 0.41
N TYR A 121 24.87 2.60 0.33
CA TYR A 121 25.13 1.67 1.44
C TYR A 121 26.64 1.45 1.71
N GLN A 122 27.50 1.65 0.72
CA GLN A 122 28.95 1.58 0.88
C GLN A 122 29.55 2.88 1.40
N THR A 123 28.96 4.03 1.05
CA THR A 123 29.44 5.36 1.46
C THR A 123 28.89 5.82 2.81
N GLY A 124 27.85 5.15 3.33
CA GLY A 124 27.22 5.48 4.62
C GLY A 124 26.15 6.56 4.52
N ASN A 125 26.09 7.44 5.51
CA ASN A 125 25.05 8.45 5.65
C ASN A 125 25.10 9.49 4.52
N PHE A 126 23.90 10.00 4.14
CA PHE A 126 23.76 11.16 3.26
C PHE A 126 23.01 12.29 3.97
N THR A 127 23.21 13.52 3.51
CA THR A 127 22.58 14.69 4.08
C THR A 127 21.46 15.22 3.16
N PHE A 128 20.41 15.75 3.77
CA PHE A 128 19.38 16.53 3.10
C PHE A 128 19.17 17.86 3.83
N GLY A 129 18.73 18.87 3.10
CA GLY A 129 18.69 20.22 3.62
C GLY A 129 17.29 20.83 3.70
N LYS A 130 17.26 22.07 4.20
CA LYS A 130 16.03 22.84 4.29
C LYS A 130 15.30 22.99 2.95
N SER A 131 16.03 23.12 1.84
CA SER A 131 15.40 23.23 0.50
C SER A 131 14.65 21.96 0.11
N ASP A 132 15.23 20.78 0.33
CA ASP A 132 14.59 19.50 0.07
C ASP A 132 13.32 19.33 0.93
N TRP A 133 13.42 19.72 2.20
CA TRP A 133 12.35 19.59 3.17
C TRP A 133 11.18 20.55 2.93
N ILE A 134 11.46 21.81 2.59
CA ILE A 134 10.43 22.80 2.24
C ILE A 134 9.67 22.36 0.99
N GLN A 135 10.37 22.00 -0.10
CA GLN A 135 9.74 21.55 -1.34
C GLN A 135 8.81 20.34 -1.11
N LEU A 136 9.24 19.41 -0.26
CA LEU A 136 8.45 18.25 0.10
C LEU A 136 7.19 18.62 0.88
N ASN A 137 7.31 19.45 1.92
CA ASN A 137 6.17 19.89 2.73
C ASN A 137 5.17 20.73 1.92
N ASP A 138 5.65 21.61 1.05
CA ASP A 138 4.82 22.42 0.15
C ASP A 138 4.04 21.52 -0.83
N PHE A 139 4.68 20.50 -1.37
CA PHE A 139 4.01 19.52 -2.22
C PHE A 139 2.92 18.75 -1.46
N ILE A 140 3.24 18.22 -0.28
CA ILE A 140 2.30 17.47 0.57
C ILE A 140 1.08 18.35 0.90
N LYS A 141 1.31 19.60 1.29
CA LYS A 141 0.26 20.59 1.54
C LYS A 141 -0.57 20.86 0.28
N THR A 142 0.09 21.03 -0.87
CA THR A 142 -0.56 21.33 -2.16
C THR A 142 -1.48 20.20 -2.59
N VAL A 143 -1.12 18.94 -2.32
CA VAL A 143 -1.90 17.77 -2.73
C VAL A 143 -2.85 17.25 -1.65
N GLY A 144 -2.89 17.87 -0.46
CA GLY A 144 -3.80 17.51 0.63
C GLY A 144 -3.47 16.18 1.32
N TRP A 145 -2.21 15.75 1.28
CA TRP A 145 -1.79 14.50 1.92
C TRP A 145 -1.37 14.70 3.38
N LYS A 146 -1.40 13.63 4.17
CA LYS A 146 -0.84 13.57 5.52
C LYS A 146 0.57 13.00 5.45
N PHE A 147 1.52 13.63 6.14
CA PHE A 147 2.92 13.23 6.08
C PHE A 147 3.28 12.20 7.16
N LEU A 148 4.04 11.18 6.78
CA LEU A 148 4.67 10.21 7.65
C LEU A 148 6.15 10.11 7.28
N PHE A 149 7.05 10.47 8.20
CA PHE A 149 8.49 10.49 7.98
C PHE A 149 9.20 9.48 8.88
N ASP A 150 10.09 8.71 8.28
CA ASP A 150 10.90 7.70 8.95
C ASP A 150 12.25 8.28 9.34
N VAL A 151 12.48 8.39 10.64
CA VAL A 151 13.67 8.99 11.24
C VAL A 151 14.79 7.94 11.37
N ASN A 152 16.02 8.37 11.12
CA ASN A 152 17.22 7.53 11.20
C ASN A 152 17.47 7.04 12.64
N VAL A 153 17.22 5.76 12.89
CA VAL A 153 17.44 5.11 14.19
C VAL A 153 18.90 4.70 14.40
N LEU A 154 19.71 4.66 13.33
CA LEU A 154 21.13 4.28 13.40
C LEU A 154 22.04 5.40 13.86
N LEU A 155 21.54 6.61 14.09
CA LEU A 155 22.27 7.67 14.79
C LEU A 155 22.24 7.37 16.29
N ARG A 156 23.31 6.81 16.84
CA ARG A 156 23.33 6.27 18.18
C ARG A 156 24.44 6.87 19.04
N ASN A 157 24.19 6.91 20.34
CA ASN A 157 25.19 7.19 21.38
C ASN A 157 25.26 5.98 22.31
N GLY A 158 26.22 5.09 22.10
CA GLY A 158 26.24 3.78 22.71
C GLY A 158 25.00 2.95 22.29
N ASP A 159 24.28 2.42 23.27
CA ASP A 159 23.08 1.60 23.05
C ASP A 159 21.79 2.42 22.89
N HIS A 160 21.84 3.74 22.99
CA HIS A 160 20.68 4.61 22.91
C HIS A 160 20.63 5.38 21.58
N TRP A 161 19.44 5.58 21.06
CA TRP A 161 19.21 6.47 19.92
C TRP A 161 19.62 7.91 20.27
N SER A 162 20.35 8.55 19.37
CA SER A 162 20.72 9.97 19.49
C SER A 162 19.62 10.83 18.86
N ALA A 163 18.83 11.49 19.67
CA ALA A 163 17.75 12.37 19.23
C ALA A 163 18.24 13.70 18.62
N ALA A 164 19.55 13.99 18.64
CA ALA A 164 20.08 15.30 18.26
C ALA A 164 19.72 15.71 16.83
N ASN A 165 19.77 14.80 15.86
CA ASN A 165 19.43 15.11 14.47
C ASN A 165 17.91 15.29 14.27
N ALA A 166 17.09 14.48 14.92
CA ALA A 166 15.65 14.65 14.91
C ALA A 166 15.24 15.97 15.57
N ARG A 167 15.89 16.35 16.66
CA ARG A 167 15.71 17.67 17.31
C ARG A 167 16.00 18.80 16.34
N SER A 168 17.12 18.77 15.63
CA SER A 168 17.44 19.81 14.62
C SER A 168 16.37 19.92 13.53
N LEU A 169 15.77 18.80 13.10
CA LEU A 169 14.66 18.79 12.15
C LEU A 169 13.38 19.38 12.76
N LEU A 170 13.07 19.06 14.02
CA LEU A 170 11.92 19.60 14.72
C LEU A 170 12.05 21.10 15.01
N ASP A 171 13.24 21.57 15.37
CA ASP A 171 13.55 23.00 15.52
C ASP A 171 13.26 23.75 14.21
N PHE A 172 13.73 23.20 13.09
CA PHE A 172 13.47 23.76 11.78
C PHE A 172 11.97 23.73 11.43
N ASN A 173 11.28 22.62 11.67
CA ASN A 173 9.84 22.51 11.45
C ASN A 173 9.06 23.55 12.25
N HIS A 174 9.40 23.72 13.53
CA HIS A 174 8.77 24.69 14.40
C HIS A 174 8.96 26.13 13.87
N GLN A 175 10.18 26.48 13.43
CA GLN A 175 10.47 27.77 12.81
C GLN A 175 9.68 28.01 11.51
N GLN A 176 9.44 26.98 10.71
CA GLN A 176 8.72 27.06 9.44
C GLN A 176 7.19 26.92 9.61
N GLY A 177 6.69 26.59 10.80
CA GLY A 177 5.28 26.29 11.03
C GLY A 177 4.81 24.98 10.34
N PHE A 178 5.70 24.04 10.11
CA PHE A 178 5.36 22.71 9.62
C PHE A 178 4.89 21.83 10.77
N HIS A 179 3.59 21.56 10.81
CA HIS A 179 2.94 20.74 11.81
C HIS A 179 2.20 19.57 11.16
N GLY A 180 1.78 18.58 11.95
CA GLY A 180 0.96 17.46 11.47
C GLY A 180 1.74 16.33 10.83
N THR A 181 3.09 16.31 10.92
CA THR A 181 3.90 15.15 10.55
C THR A 181 3.68 14.03 11.55
N SER A 182 3.42 12.80 11.06
CA SER A 182 3.53 11.57 11.82
C SER A 182 4.94 11.00 11.67
N TRP A 183 5.39 10.17 12.60
CA TRP A 183 6.79 9.78 12.70
C TRP A 183 6.96 8.27 12.77
N GLU A 184 7.94 7.75 12.08
CA GLU A 184 8.50 6.41 12.23
C GLU A 184 9.93 6.50 12.77
N LEU A 185 10.47 5.40 13.27
CA LEU A 185 11.84 5.32 13.80
C LEU A 185 12.49 4.02 13.33
N GLY A 186 13.16 4.12 12.18
CA GLY A 186 13.91 3.04 11.54
C GLY A 186 13.08 2.09 10.70
N ASN A 187 13.63 1.71 9.54
CA ASN A 187 13.00 0.87 8.54
C ASN A 187 13.48 -0.59 8.62
N GLU A 188 12.58 -1.51 8.96
CA GLU A 188 12.85 -2.96 9.08
C GLU A 188 13.98 -3.30 10.05
N PRO A 189 13.92 -2.79 11.29
CA PRO A 189 15.04 -2.88 12.25
C PRO A 189 15.40 -4.31 12.64
N ASN A 190 14.45 -5.24 12.56
CA ASN A 190 14.69 -6.67 12.77
C ASN A 190 15.54 -7.32 11.67
N ALA A 191 15.85 -6.60 10.58
CA ALA A 191 16.71 -7.04 9.48
C ALA A 191 18.08 -6.32 9.39
N TYR A 192 18.39 -5.41 10.30
CA TYR A 192 19.61 -4.59 10.23
C TYR A 192 20.92 -5.39 10.20
N PHE A 193 20.96 -6.57 10.82
CA PHE A 193 22.15 -7.41 10.70
C PHE A 193 22.46 -7.81 9.27
N HIS A 194 21.43 -8.05 8.46
CA HIS A 194 21.61 -8.38 7.04
C HIS A 194 22.03 -7.16 6.22
N LYS A 195 21.45 -5.99 6.52
CA LYS A 195 21.65 -4.75 5.76
C LYS A 195 22.93 -4.01 6.18
N PHE A 196 23.13 -3.81 7.47
CA PHE A 196 24.14 -2.91 8.04
C PHE A 196 25.17 -3.61 8.94
N LYS A 197 25.04 -4.93 9.18
CA LYS A 197 25.83 -5.70 10.17
C LYS A 197 25.64 -5.21 11.62
N ILE A 198 24.57 -4.47 11.87
CA ILE A 198 24.20 -3.94 13.19
C ILE A 198 23.11 -4.83 13.79
N ARG A 199 23.17 -5.07 15.09
CA ARG A 199 22.11 -5.74 15.85
C ARG A 199 21.43 -4.73 16.74
N LEU A 200 20.12 -4.56 16.55
CA LEU A 200 19.26 -3.76 17.39
C LEU A 200 18.23 -4.71 18.03
N SER A 201 18.18 -4.74 19.36
CA SER A 201 17.17 -5.56 20.06
C SER A 201 15.82 -4.87 20.07
N GLY A 202 14.75 -5.66 20.24
CA GLY A 202 13.41 -5.07 20.38
C GLY A 202 13.28 -4.25 21.69
N GLU A 203 14.06 -4.57 22.73
CA GLU A 203 14.13 -3.78 23.96
C GLU A 203 14.72 -2.39 23.71
N GLN A 204 15.91 -2.33 23.08
CA GLN A 204 16.55 -1.06 22.74
C GLN A 204 15.65 -0.20 21.85
N LEU A 205 15.07 -0.78 20.80
CA LEU A 205 14.19 -0.04 19.90
C LEU A 205 12.91 0.46 20.65
N GLY A 206 12.36 -0.34 21.54
CA GLY A 206 11.22 0.10 22.36
C GLY A 206 11.55 1.31 23.24
N GLN A 207 12.75 1.34 23.83
CA GLN A 207 13.25 2.49 24.61
C GLN A 207 13.49 3.71 23.67
N ASP A 208 13.99 3.49 22.46
CA ASP A 208 14.22 4.54 21.48
C ASP A 208 12.89 5.18 21.03
N PHE A 209 11.81 4.40 20.85
CA PHE A 209 10.45 4.93 20.61
C PHE A 209 9.94 5.80 21.76
N ARG A 210 10.24 5.45 23.00
CA ARG A 210 9.92 6.31 24.16
C ARG A 210 10.69 7.63 24.10
N ALA A 211 11.97 7.59 23.73
CA ALA A 211 12.77 8.78 23.56
C ALA A 211 12.22 9.69 22.45
N LEU A 212 11.74 9.11 21.32
CA LEU A 212 11.08 9.86 20.27
C LEU A 212 9.79 10.52 20.77
N ARG A 213 8.94 9.81 21.56
CA ARG A 213 7.73 10.39 22.15
C ARG A 213 8.06 11.57 23.03
N HIS A 214 9.02 11.42 23.95
CA HIS A 214 9.46 12.51 24.81
C HIS A 214 9.97 13.72 24.03
N LEU A 215 10.71 13.48 22.94
CA LEU A 215 11.19 14.55 22.08
C LEU A 215 10.01 15.31 21.43
N LEU A 216 9.00 14.60 20.92
CA LEU A 216 7.83 15.23 20.28
C LEU A 216 6.99 16.03 21.30
N ASP A 217 6.89 15.55 22.52
CA ASP A 217 6.15 16.22 23.60
C ASP A 217 6.79 17.57 24.01
N GLU A 218 8.06 17.82 23.68
CA GLU A 218 8.74 19.09 23.93
C GLU A 218 8.34 20.20 22.94
N TYR A 219 7.70 19.83 21.79
CA TYR A 219 7.40 20.77 20.71
C TYR A 219 5.91 21.06 20.60
N PRO A 220 5.46 22.32 20.76
CA PRO A 220 4.08 22.72 20.51
C PRO A 220 3.63 22.34 19.10
N GLY A 221 2.48 21.65 19.00
CA GLY A 221 1.93 21.18 17.73
C GLY A 221 2.32 19.76 17.35
N TYR A 222 3.17 19.09 18.12
CA TYR A 222 3.53 17.68 17.91
C TYR A 222 3.07 16.75 19.05
N GLU A 223 2.47 17.25 20.10
CA GLU A 223 1.99 16.47 21.26
C GLU A 223 1.00 15.38 20.84
N ASN A 224 0.24 15.62 19.76
CA ASN A 224 -0.73 14.69 19.21
C ASN A 224 -0.25 14.01 17.91
N SER A 225 1.02 14.17 17.54
CA SER A 225 1.59 13.50 16.37
C SER A 225 1.64 12.01 16.59
N SER A 226 1.16 11.24 15.60
CA SER A 226 1.20 9.79 15.68
C SER A 226 2.63 9.28 15.50
N ILE A 227 3.04 8.38 16.38
CA ILE A 227 4.21 7.52 16.19
C ILE A 227 3.76 6.18 15.66
N VAL A 228 4.34 5.78 14.55
CA VAL A 228 3.99 4.61 13.76
C VAL A 228 5.20 3.67 13.72
N GLY A 229 5.00 2.39 13.94
CA GLY A 229 6.13 1.44 13.95
C GLY A 229 5.75 0.07 14.52
N PRO A 230 6.72 -0.84 14.61
CA PRO A 230 8.16 -0.68 14.34
C PRO A 230 8.60 -1.18 12.94
N ASP A 231 7.79 -1.18 11.93
CA ASP A 231 8.13 -1.51 10.54
C ASP A 231 8.86 -2.83 10.34
N ILE A 232 8.42 -3.86 11.05
CA ILE A 232 9.07 -5.18 10.93
C ILE A 232 8.82 -5.83 9.57
N ASN A 233 9.80 -6.59 9.11
CA ASN A 233 9.68 -7.45 7.93
C ASN A 233 9.80 -8.94 8.27
N GLY A 234 9.79 -9.79 7.23
CA GLY A 234 10.14 -11.20 7.32
C GLY A 234 9.06 -12.11 7.90
N VAL A 235 7.83 -11.62 8.16
CA VAL A 235 6.70 -12.42 8.65
C VAL A 235 6.37 -13.56 7.69
N ARG A 236 6.57 -13.39 6.38
CA ARG A 236 6.39 -14.42 5.36
C ARG A 236 7.20 -15.70 5.65
N LYS A 237 8.41 -15.57 6.19
CA LYS A 237 9.27 -16.70 6.56
C LYS A 237 8.70 -17.54 7.71
N CYS A 238 7.74 -16.99 8.42
CA CYS A 238 7.10 -17.60 9.57
C CYS A 238 5.75 -18.28 9.27
N ALA A 239 5.19 -18.12 8.07
CA ALA A 239 3.82 -18.54 7.75
C ALA A 239 3.52 -19.99 8.11
N ASN A 240 4.53 -20.87 8.03
CA ASN A 240 4.43 -22.31 8.35
C ASN A 240 5.02 -22.65 9.74
N LEU A 241 5.41 -21.66 10.55
CA LEU A 241 5.97 -21.88 11.89
C LEU A 241 4.90 -21.69 12.97
N LYS A 242 5.09 -22.35 14.12
CA LYS A 242 4.35 -22.00 15.34
C LYS A 242 4.68 -20.56 15.73
N LYS A 243 3.71 -19.83 16.29
CA LYS A 243 3.83 -18.40 16.63
C LYS A 243 5.04 -18.06 17.51
N ASP A 244 5.35 -18.94 18.47
CA ASP A 244 6.46 -18.86 19.43
C ASP A 244 7.86 -19.03 18.79
N LYS A 245 7.92 -19.38 17.49
CA LYS A 245 9.15 -19.52 16.72
C LYS A 245 9.35 -18.44 15.67
N CYS A 246 8.40 -17.53 15.49
CA CYS A 246 8.52 -16.43 14.54
C CYS A 246 9.35 -15.29 15.13
N LYS A 247 10.61 -15.20 14.75
CA LYS A 247 11.53 -14.15 15.23
C LYS A 247 11.01 -12.73 14.99
N ALA A 248 10.32 -12.49 13.87
CA ALA A 248 9.76 -11.17 13.56
C ALA A 248 8.65 -10.79 14.55
N VAL A 249 7.75 -11.73 14.89
CA VAL A 249 6.68 -11.49 15.87
C VAL A 249 7.25 -11.33 17.29
N LEU A 250 8.24 -12.14 17.68
CA LEU A 250 8.92 -12.01 18.97
C LEU A 250 9.64 -10.66 19.11
N PHE A 251 10.26 -10.18 18.02
CA PHE A 251 10.86 -8.85 17.99
C PHE A 251 9.79 -7.76 18.17
N LEU A 252 8.67 -7.83 17.44
CA LEU A 252 7.54 -6.92 17.61
C LEU A 252 7.05 -6.88 19.07
N GLN A 253 6.82 -8.03 19.68
CA GLN A 253 6.37 -8.13 21.06
C GLN A 253 7.38 -7.50 22.03
N SER A 254 8.69 -7.69 21.79
CA SER A 254 9.75 -7.08 22.60
C SER A 254 9.74 -5.56 22.46
N VAL A 255 9.59 -5.01 21.25
CA VAL A 255 9.47 -3.56 21.04
C VAL A 255 8.26 -3.01 21.80
N LEU A 256 7.09 -3.60 21.63
CA LEU A 256 5.85 -3.13 22.26
C LEU A 256 5.92 -3.19 23.79
N LYS A 257 6.52 -4.24 24.36
CA LYS A 257 6.75 -4.35 25.80
C LYS A 257 7.58 -3.19 26.37
N HIS A 258 8.59 -2.73 25.63
CA HIS A 258 9.54 -1.73 26.10
C HIS A 258 9.24 -0.31 25.61
N SER A 259 8.35 -0.14 24.62
CA SER A 259 7.91 1.17 24.15
C SER A 259 6.86 1.84 25.06
N GLY A 260 6.24 1.09 25.96
CA GLY A 260 5.13 1.61 26.76
C GLY A 260 3.94 2.02 25.89
N ARG A 261 3.56 3.29 25.95
CA ARG A 261 2.49 3.88 25.11
C ARG A 261 3.00 4.77 23.99
N ALA A 262 4.28 4.67 23.65
CA ALA A 262 4.89 5.57 22.66
C ALA A 262 4.40 5.30 21.22
N ILE A 263 4.01 4.08 20.89
CA ILE A 263 3.58 3.69 19.55
C ILE A 263 2.06 3.74 19.45
N ASP A 264 1.54 4.56 18.54
CA ASP A 264 0.10 4.75 18.31
C ASP A 264 -0.47 3.83 17.24
N LYS A 265 0.35 3.40 16.28
CA LYS A 265 -0.03 2.52 15.18
C LYS A 265 1.04 1.47 14.96
N ILE A 266 0.63 0.22 14.80
CA ILE A 266 1.55 -0.90 14.59
C ILE A 266 1.74 -1.12 13.10
N THR A 267 3.00 -1.20 12.67
CA THR A 267 3.34 -1.45 11.26
C THR A 267 4.18 -2.70 11.07
N TRP A 268 3.95 -3.33 9.92
CA TRP A 268 4.80 -4.37 9.36
C TRP A 268 4.74 -4.33 7.84
N HIS A 269 5.75 -4.93 7.18
CA HIS A 269 5.90 -4.91 5.74
C HIS A 269 5.51 -6.24 5.11
N HIS A 270 4.80 -6.16 3.98
CA HIS A 270 4.36 -7.35 3.24
C HIS A 270 4.56 -7.23 1.74
N TYR A 271 5.21 -8.25 1.18
CA TYR A 271 5.32 -8.50 -0.25
C TYR A 271 4.97 -9.96 -0.54
N TYR A 272 4.17 -10.20 -1.57
CA TYR A 272 3.81 -11.56 -1.97
C TYR A 272 5.01 -12.32 -2.51
N LEU A 273 5.83 -11.69 -3.37
CA LEU A 273 6.78 -12.32 -4.27
C LEU A 273 8.20 -11.78 -4.09
N ASP A 274 9.14 -12.53 -4.63
CA ASP A 274 10.53 -12.12 -4.83
C ASP A 274 10.68 -11.50 -6.22
N GLY A 275 11.06 -10.23 -6.31
CA GLY A 275 11.16 -9.49 -7.57
C GLY A 275 12.19 -10.06 -8.57
N HIS A 276 13.16 -10.83 -8.08
CA HIS A 276 14.18 -11.46 -8.93
C HIS A 276 13.76 -12.82 -9.51
N LYS A 277 12.71 -13.46 -8.96
CA LYS A 277 12.35 -14.84 -9.29
C LYS A 277 10.94 -14.98 -9.84
N ALA A 278 10.05 -14.06 -9.47
CA ALA A 278 8.63 -14.18 -9.78
C ALA A 278 8.35 -14.08 -11.27
N THR A 279 7.38 -14.87 -11.70
CA THR A 279 6.91 -14.99 -13.08
C THR A 279 5.45 -14.56 -13.20
N LEU A 280 4.95 -14.43 -14.43
CA LEU A 280 3.53 -14.14 -14.69
C LEU A 280 2.59 -15.14 -13.99
N LYS A 281 2.97 -16.42 -13.92
CA LYS A 281 2.17 -17.45 -13.26
C LYS A 281 1.96 -17.17 -11.78
N ASP A 282 2.97 -16.63 -11.11
CA ASP A 282 2.89 -16.31 -9.68
C ASP A 282 1.91 -15.16 -9.40
N PHE A 283 1.80 -14.19 -10.33
CA PHE A 283 0.83 -13.10 -10.25
C PHE A 283 -0.63 -13.56 -10.43
N LEU A 284 -0.85 -14.73 -11.02
CA LEU A 284 -2.16 -15.35 -11.24
C LEU A 284 -2.43 -16.54 -10.32
N SER A 285 -1.64 -16.72 -9.25
CA SER A 285 -1.76 -17.85 -8.34
C SER A 285 -2.68 -17.51 -7.15
N ALA A 286 -3.76 -18.29 -7.00
CA ALA A 286 -4.61 -18.21 -5.81
C ALA A 286 -3.83 -18.55 -4.52
N GLU A 287 -2.85 -19.45 -4.59
CA GLU A 287 -1.98 -19.81 -3.46
C GLU A 287 -1.12 -18.61 -3.01
N VAL A 288 -0.56 -17.84 -3.96
CA VAL A 288 0.18 -16.62 -3.67
C VAL A 288 -0.73 -15.61 -2.96
N LEU A 289 -1.92 -15.36 -3.48
CA LEU A 289 -2.89 -14.47 -2.85
C LEU A 289 -3.28 -14.95 -1.44
N ASN A 290 -3.49 -16.25 -1.26
CA ASN A 290 -3.85 -16.85 0.04
C ASN A 290 -2.71 -16.75 1.07
N SER A 291 -1.48 -16.51 0.65
CA SER A 291 -0.33 -16.43 1.56
C SER A 291 -0.34 -15.23 2.51
N LEU A 292 -1.16 -14.21 2.25
CA LEU A 292 -1.28 -13.02 3.11
C LEU A 292 -2.03 -13.31 4.41
N GLN A 293 -3.14 -14.04 4.35
CA GLN A 293 -4.00 -14.29 5.51
C GLN A 293 -3.25 -14.94 6.68
N PRO A 294 -2.47 -16.02 6.52
CA PRO A 294 -1.71 -16.61 7.64
C PRO A 294 -0.71 -15.66 8.30
N GLN A 295 -0.16 -14.70 7.53
CA GLN A 295 0.77 -13.71 8.05
C GLN A 295 0.04 -12.67 8.91
N MET A 296 -1.13 -12.20 8.44
CA MET A 296 -2.00 -11.32 9.24
C MET A 296 -2.44 -11.99 10.55
N ASP A 297 -2.79 -13.28 10.48
CA ASP A 297 -3.17 -14.06 11.67
C ASP A 297 -2.00 -14.22 12.65
N LEU A 298 -0.76 -14.34 12.17
CA LEU A 298 0.43 -14.38 13.04
C LEU A 298 0.63 -13.06 13.79
N ILE A 299 0.53 -11.93 13.08
CA ILE A 299 0.62 -10.59 13.71
C ILE A 299 -0.48 -10.45 14.76
N LYS A 300 -1.74 -10.73 14.39
CA LYS A 300 -2.88 -10.62 15.29
C LYS A 300 -2.67 -11.44 16.58
N ARG A 301 -2.32 -12.73 16.44
CA ARG A 301 -2.03 -13.58 17.61
C ARG A 301 -0.85 -13.08 18.44
N GLY A 302 0.17 -12.49 17.78
CA GLY A 302 1.30 -11.87 18.47
C GLY A 302 0.87 -10.70 19.34
N LEU A 303 -0.01 -9.85 18.83
CA LEU A 303 -0.55 -8.68 19.55
C LEU A 303 -1.49 -9.09 20.68
N GLU A 304 -2.35 -10.08 20.47
CA GLU A 304 -3.21 -10.65 21.51
C GLU A 304 -2.38 -11.21 22.66
N ALA A 305 -1.33 -11.98 22.37
CA ALA A 305 -0.46 -12.57 23.36
C ALA A 305 0.37 -11.57 24.16
N SER A 306 0.56 -10.34 23.66
CA SER A 306 1.26 -9.25 24.33
C SER A 306 0.34 -8.14 24.85
N ASN A 307 -0.99 -8.34 24.79
CA ASN A 307 -2.01 -7.38 25.23
C ASN A 307 -1.99 -6.03 24.48
N HIS A 308 -1.65 -6.05 23.17
CA HIS A 308 -1.58 -4.85 22.31
C HIS A 308 -2.59 -4.88 21.15
N SER A 309 -3.60 -5.76 21.21
CA SER A 309 -4.62 -5.90 20.16
C SER A 309 -5.53 -4.67 19.97
N HIS A 310 -5.49 -3.74 20.91
CA HIS A 310 -6.24 -2.47 20.86
C HIS A 310 -5.58 -1.42 19.95
N ILE A 311 -4.30 -1.58 19.62
CA ILE A 311 -3.57 -0.62 18.78
C ILE A 311 -3.89 -0.89 17.29
N PRO A 312 -4.29 0.12 16.50
CA PRO A 312 -4.58 -0.04 15.08
C PRO A 312 -3.37 -0.58 14.30
N ILE A 313 -3.63 -1.51 13.37
CA ILE A 313 -2.60 -2.15 12.56
C ILE A 313 -2.61 -1.55 11.15
N TRP A 314 -1.42 -1.26 10.63
CA TRP A 314 -1.19 -0.80 9.27
C TRP A 314 -0.27 -1.78 8.52
N LEU A 315 -0.39 -1.86 7.20
CA LEU A 315 0.70 -2.34 6.36
C LEU A 315 1.59 -1.14 6.03
N GLY A 316 2.71 -1.00 6.74
CA GLY A 316 3.61 0.15 6.68
C GLY A 316 4.32 0.29 5.33
N GLU A 317 4.59 -0.82 4.67
CA GLU A 317 5.13 -0.86 3.31
C GLU A 317 4.68 -2.13 2.60
N THR A 318 4.09 -2.00 1.40
CA THR A 318 3.60 -3.17 0.69
C THR A 318 3.45 -2.98 -0.82
N SER A 319 3.71 -4.05 -1.58
CA SER A 319 3.50 -4.11 -3.03
C SER A 319 3.36 -5.56 -3.50
N SER A 320 3.51 -5.81 -4.82
CA SER A 320 3.47 -7.15 -5.43
C SER A 320 4.71 -7.98 -5.06
N ALA A 321 5.92 -7.43 -5.25
CA ALA A 321 7.18 -8.13 -5.02
C ALA A 321 8.20 -7.21 -4.36
N TYR A 322 8.98 -7.73 -3.39
CA TYR A 322 10.11 -6.99 -2.83
C TYR A 322 11.26 -6.90 -3.85
N GLY A 323 12.23 -6.03 -3.61
CA GLY A 323 13.34 -5.81 -4.53
C GLY A 323 12.99 -4.89 -5.70
N GLY A 324 12.19 -3.86 -5.46
CA GLY A 324 11.80 -2.88 -6.48
C GLY A 324 10.69 -3.35 -7.42
N GLY A 325 10.12 -4.56 -7.21
CA GLY A 325 9.13 -5.17 -8.09
C GLY A 325 9.75 -6.05 -9.18
N VAL A 326 8.91 -6.70 -9.97
CA VAL A 326 9.29 -7.49 -11.14
C VAL A 326 9.19 -6.63 -12.38
N GLN A 327 10.31 -6.41 -13.07
CA GLN A 327 10.34 -5.63 -14.29
C GLN A 327 9.40 -6.23 -15.36
N GLY A 328 8.51 -5.41 -15.92
CA GLY A 328 7.56 -5.84 -16.94
C GLY A 328 6.38 -6.68 -16.42
N LEU A 329 6.18 -6.75 -15.08
CA LEU A 329 5.02 -7.35 -14.45
C LEU A 329 4.43 -6.45 -13.35
N SER A 330 5.26 -5.91 -12.44
CA SER A 330 4.77 -5.13 -11.30
C SER A 330 4.25 -3.73 -11.68
N ASP A 331 4.61 -3.23 -12.86
CA ASP A 331 4.10 -2.00 -13.49
C ASP A 331 3.05 -2.27 -14.58
N ARG A 332 2.49 -3.49 -14.60
CA ARG A 332 1.57 -3.94 -15.65
C ARG A 332 0.20 -4.28 -15.08
N TYR A 333 -0.76 -4.45 -15.96
CA TYR A 333 -2.15 -4.79 -15.62
C TYR A 333 -2.26 -5.95 -14.63
N VAL A 334 -1.44 -7.00 -14.81
CA VAL A 334 -1.47 -8.21 -13.98
C VAL A 334 -1.17 -7.92 -12.50
N ALA A 335 -0.41 -6.87 -12.18
CA ALA A 335 -0.13 -6.51 -10.79
C ALA A 335 -1.39 -6.09 -10.02
N GLY A 336 -2.38 -5.55 -10.73
CA GLY A 336 -3.65 -5.12 -10.17
C GLY A 336 -4.39 -6.22 -9.42
N PHE A 337 -4.24 -7.49 -9.81
CA PHE A 337 -4.88 -8.60 -9.07
C PHE A 337 -4.35 -8.73 -7.66
N LEU A 338 -3.02 -8.66 -7.47
CA LEU A 338 -2.40 -8.73 -6.16
C LEU A 338 -2.74 -7.50 -5.32
N TRP A 339 -2.84 -6.35 -5.98
CA TRP A 339 -3.13 -5.10 -5.30
C TRP A 339 -4.58 -5.01 -4.83
N LEU A 340 -5.55 -5.30 -5.71
CA LEU A 340 -6.97 -5.25 -5.36
C LEU A 340 -7.35 -6.29 -4.31
N ASP A 341 -6.82 -7.51 -4.43
CA ASP A 341 -7.03 -8.56 -3.43
C ASP A 341 -6.51 -8.16 -2.06
N LYS A 342 -5.29 -7.61 -2.02
CA LYS A 342 -4.68 -7.14 -0.76
C LYS A 342 -5.54 -6.10 -0.05
N LEU A 343 -6.10 -5.14 -0.78
CA LEU A 343 -7.00 -4.14 -0.21
C LEU A 343 -8.24 -4.80 0.40
N GLY A 344 -8.85 -5.76 -0.28
CA GLY A 344 -10.01 -6.49 0.23
C GLY A 344 -9.68 -7.34 1.46
N VAL A 345 -8.61 -8.14 1.39
CA VAL A 345 -8.17 -8.99 2.51
C VAL A 345 -7.81 -8.15 3.73
N ALA A 346 -7.06 -7.07 3.55
CA ALA A 346 -6.64 -6.21 4.64
C ALA A 346 -7.82 -5.51 5.32
N ALA A 347 -8.80 -5.03 4.55
CA ALA A 347 -10.03 -4.46 5.10
C ALA A 347 -10.81 -5.47 5.95
N LEU A 348 -10.99 -6.70 5.46
CA LEU A 348 -11.62 -7.79 6.23
C LEU A 348 -10.85 -8.17 7.50
N ASN A 349 -9.53 -8.01 7.50
CA ASN A 349 -8.68 -8.26 8.66
C ASN A 349 -8.51 -7.05 9.59
N LYS A 350 -9.34 -6.01 9.41
CA LYS A 350 -9.40 -4.82 10.28
C LYS A 350 -8.13 -3.96 10.27
N TYR A 351 -7.41 -3.95 9.15
CA TYR A 351 -6.32 -2.99 8.94
C TYR A 351 -6.88 -1.59 8.70
N SER A 352 -6.23 -0.59 9.27
CA SER A 352 -6.70 0.80 9.18
C SER A 352 -6.12 1.53 7.98
N VAL A 353 -4.85 1.26 7.62
CA VAL A 353 -4.13 1.91 6.51
C VAL A 353 -3.20 0.92 5.82
N ILE A 354 -3.09 1.06 4.50
CA ILE A 354 -2.22 0.29 3.63
C ILE A 354 -1.34 1.25 2.82
N LEU A 355 -0.04 1.25 3.07
CA LEU A 355 0.94 2.13 2.42
C LEU A 355 1.55 1.43 1.20
N ARG A 356 1.14 1.86 0.00
CA ARG A 356 1.59 1.29 -1.28
C ARG A 356 3.02 1.73 -1.61
N GLN A 357 3.94 0.81 -1.64
CA GLN A 357 5.28 0.97 -2.19
C GLN A 357 5.23 0.70 -3.70
N THR A 358 5.39 1.68 -4.56
CA THR A 358 5.69 3.08 -4.29
C THR A 358 4.81 4.00 -5.15
N PHE A 359 4.64 5.25 -4.75
CA PHE A 359 3.96 6.23 -5.59
C PHE A 359 4.76 6.51 -6.87
N TYR A 360 6.06 6.74 -6.74
CA TYR A 360 6.95 7.09 -7.84
C TYR A 360 8.26 6.29 -7.77
N HIS A 361 8.84 6.01 -8.94
CA HIS A 361 10.11 5.32 -9.15
C HIS A 361 10.14 3.84 -8.73
N GLY A 362 10.74 3.00 -9.59
CA GLY A 362 10.82 1.54 -9.40
C GLY A 362 9.80 0.77 -10.25
N SER A 363 10.06 -0.53 -10.41
CA SER A 363 9.23 -1.40 -11.28
C SER A 363 7.83 -1.68 -10.72
N TYR A 364 7.51 -1.27 -9.51
CA TYR A 364 6.18 -1.38 -8.91
C TYR A 364 5.49 -0.02 -8.70
N ALA A 365 6.01 1.05 -9.27
CA ALA A 365 5.49 2.39 -9.04
C ALA A 365 4.08 2.57 -9.59
N LEU A 366 3.29 3.38 -8.89
CA LEU A 366 1.99 3.84 -9.39
C LEU A 366 2.16 4.81 -10.56
N VAL A 367 3.20 5.65 -10.50
CA VAL A 367 3.55 6.65 -11.50
C VAL A 367 4.99 6.39 -11.95
N ASN A 368 5.21 6.26 -13.25
CA ASN A 368 6.54 6.01 -13.81
C ASN A 368 7.39 7.29 -13.90
N GLU A 369 8.65 7.17 -14.30
CA GLU A 369 9.61 8.29 -14.39
C GLU A 369 9.22 9.39 -15.38
N GLN A 370 8.37 9.10 -16.37
CA GLN A 370 7.79 10.09 -17.28
C GLN A 370 6.50 10.71 -16.72
N LEU A 371 6.21 10.46 -15.44
CA LEU A 371 4.99 10.85 -14.75
C LEU A 371 3.71 10.30 -15.41
N ASN A 372 3.78 9.16 -16.08
CA ASN A 372 2.60 8.47 -16.59
C ASN A 372 2.05 7.50 -15.54
N PRO A 373 0.73 7.47 -15.33
CA PRO A 373 0.11 6.51 -14.42
C PRO A 373 0.21 5.08 -14.99
N ASN A 374 0.66 4.14 -14.16
CA ASN A 374 0.62 2.70 -14.44
C ASN A 374 -0.78 2.12 -14.12
N PRO A 375 -1.12 0.89 -14.52
CA PRO A 375 -2.43 0.28 -14.25
C PRO A 375 -2.87 0.32 -12.79
N ASP A 376 -1.97 0.06 -11.83
CA ASP A 376 -2.28 0.09 -10.41
C ASP A 376 -2.64 1.49 -9.88
N TYR A 377 -2.19 2.57 -10.55
CA TYR A 377 -2.63 3.92 -10.23
C TYR A 377 -4.14 4.08 -10.55
N TRP A 378 -4.57 3.67 -11.73
CA TRP A 378 -5.96 3.76 -12.14
C TRP A 378 -6.88 2.90 -11.27
N LEU A 379 -6.41 1.70 -10.92
CA LEU A 379 -7.09 0.82 -10.00
C LEU A 379 -7.24 1.47 -8.61
N SER A 380 -6.17 2.07 -8.09
CA SER A 380 -6.18 2.80 -6.81
C SER A 380 -7.12 4.00 -6.83
N LEU A 381 -7.14 4.75 -7.93
CA LEU A 381 -8.04 5.88 -8.14
C LEU A 381 -9.52 5.45 -8.11
N ILE A 382 -9.87 4.37 -8.84
CA ILE A 382 -11.24 3.84 -8.88
C ILE A 382 -11.64 3.33 -7.49
N PHE A 383 -10.75 2.61 -6.80
CA PHE A 383 -10.98 2.19 -5.42
C PHE A 383 -11.29 3.40 -4.53
N LYS A 384 -10.48 4.43 -4.57
CA LYS A 384 -10.66 5.68 -3.80
C LYS A 384 -11.99 6.39 -4.10
N ARG A 385 -12.48 6.33 -5.34
CA ARG A 385 -13.72 7.00 -5.76
C ARG A 385 -14.98 6.22 -5.39
N LEU A 386 -14.90 4.90 -5.33
CA LEU A 386 -16.09 4.07 -5.21
C LEU A 386 -16.21 3.35 -3.87
N VAL A 387 -15.09 3.03 -3.21
CA VAL A 387 -15.08 2.20 -2.01
C VAL A 387 -15.03 3.07 -0.76
N GLY A 388 -16.08 2.99 0.05
CA GLY A 388 -16.18 3.72 1.31
C GLY A 388 -15.46 3.01 2.46
N ILE A 389 -15.39 3.67 3.59
CA ILE A 389 -14.62 3.21 4.77
C ILE A 389 -15.30 2.06 5.53
N ARG A 390 -16.63 1.90 5.41
CA ARG A 390 -17.39 0.85 6.12
C ARG A 390 -17.31 -0.46 5.35
N VAL A 391 -16.60 -1.43 5.92
CA VAL A 391 -16.40 -2.77 5.35
C VAL A 391 -17.62 -3.63 5.60
N LEU A 392 -18.13 -4.28 4.57
CA LEU A 392 -19.23 -5.22 4.65
C LEU A 392 -18.73 -6.66 4.43
N GLU A 393 -19.33 -7.62 5.09
CA GLU A 393 -18.98 -9.02 4.92
C GLU A 393 -19.94 -9.72 3.96
N LEU A 394 -19.39 -10.54 3.05
CA LEU A 394 -20.16 -11.43 2.19
C LEU A 394 -20.44 -12.75 2.93
N LYS A 395 -21.68 -13.25 2.87
CA LYS A 395 -22.07 -14.52 3.53
C LYS A 395 -21.28 -15.72 3.02
N GLN A 396 -20.89 -15.72 1.75
CA GLN A 396 -20.26 -16.85 1.08
C GLN A 396 -18.72 -16.85 1.16
N GLY A 397 -18.11 -15.78 1.66
CA GLY A 397 -16.65 -15.72 1.85
C GLY A 397 -15.85 -16.00 0.56
N LEU A 398 -16.22 -15.39 -0.56
CA LEU A 398 -15.54 -15.57 -1.86
C LEU A 398 -14.20 -14.79 -1.91
N ASN A 399 -13.19 -15.25 -1.18
CA ASN A 399 -11.89 -14.56 -1.08
C ASN A 399 -10.67 -15.49 -1.07
N ASN A 400 -10.82 -16.77 -1.42
CA ASN A 400 -9.73 -17.76 -1.39
C ASN A 400 -9.56 -18.56 -2.70
N GLY A 401 -10.46 -18.39 -3.68
CA GLY A 401 -10.40 -19.02 -4.99
C GLY A 401 -9.79 -18.14 -6.07
N THR A 402 -10.07 -18.48 -7.33
CA THR A 402 -9.68 -17.69 -8.51
C THR A 402 -10.58 -16.47 -8.71
N LEU A 403 -11.87 -16.58 -8.36
CA LEU A 403 -12.77 -15.46 -8.22
C LEU A 403 -12.77 -14.99 -6.77
N ARG A 404 -12.55 -13.69 -6.57
CA ARG A 404 -12.56 -13.05 -5.24
C ARG A 404 -13.47 -11.85 -5.26
N CYS A 405 -14.26 -11.69 -4.19
CA CYS A 405 -15.23 -10.62 -4.06
C CYS A 405 -15.17 -10.00 -2.66
N TYR A 406 -15.32 -8.69 -2.60
CA TYR A 406 -15.30 -7.89 -1.38
C TYR A 406 -16.39 -6.84 -1.47
N ALA A 407 -16.89 -6.35 -0.34
CA ALA A 407 -17.96 -5.38 -0.30
C ALA A 407 -17.72 -4.29 0.75
N HIS A 408 -18.04 -3.06 0.41
CA HIS A 408 -18.03 -1.90 1.29
C HIS A 408 -19.30 -1.07 1.06
N CYS A 409 -19.67 -0.23 2.01
CA CYS A 409 -20.54 0.88 1.69
C CYS A 409 -19.91 1.75 0.59
N HIS A 410 -20.72 2.34 -0.27
CA HIS A 410 -20.19 3.29 -1.26
C HIS A 410 -19.63 4.53 -0.56
N ARG A 411 -18.61 5.15 -1.16
CA ARG A 411 -17.91 6.29 -0.57
C ARG A 411 -18.85 7.50 -0.37
N ASP A 412 -19.59 7.88 -1.41
CA ASP A 412 -20.30 9.15 -1.48
C ASP A 412 -21.84 8.97 -1.61
N ILE A 413 -22.35 7.74 -1.82
CA ILE A 413 -23.78 7.48 -1.93
C ILE A 413 -24.28 6.88 -0.62
N SER A 414 -25.07 7.67 0.13
CA SER A 414 -25.69 7.22 1.37
C SER A 414 -26.59 6.01 1.12
N GLY A 415 -26.44 4.95 1.91
CA GLY A 415 -27.14 3.69 1.73
C GLY A 415 -26.66 2.83 0.56
N GLY A 416 -25.74 3.34 -0.28
CA GLY A 416 -25.20 2.63 -1.42
C GLY A 416 -24.10 1.63 -1.05
N VAL A 417 -23.90 0.63 -1.90
CA VAL A 417 -22.88 -0.42 -1.71
C VAL A 417 -21.98 -0.52 -2.93
N THR A 418 -20.71 -0.71 -2.70
CA THR A 418 -19.73 -1.10 -3.72
C THR A 418 -19.27 -2.52 -3.46
N VAL A 419 -19.49 -3.41 -4.43
CA VAL A 419 -18.84 -4.73 -4.49
C VAL A 419 -17.72 -4.65 -5.50
N PHE A 420 -16.53 -5.10 -5.12
CA PHE A 420 -15.43 -5.21 -6.06
C PHE A 420 -14.91 -6.64 -6.12
N ALA A 421 -14.44 -7.02 -7.30
CA ALA A 421 -14.04 -8.39 -7.57
C ALA A 421 -12.84 -8.45 -8.52
N LEU A 422 -12.17 -9.59 -8.48
CA LEU A 422 -11.13 -9.97 -9.43
C LEU A 422 -11.29 -11.43 -9.81
N ASN A 423 -11.03 -11.73 -11.07
CA ASN A 423 -11.02 -13.09 -11.61
C ASN A 423 -9.64 -13.39 -12.20
N ILE A 424 -8.82 -14.14 -11.48
CA ILE A 424 -7.51 -14.61 -11.96
C ILE A 424 -7.61 -15.94 -12.72
N GLY A 425 -8.83 -16.50 -12.84
CA GLY A 425 -9.10 -17.74 -13.56
C GLY A 425 -9.12 -17.53 -15.08
N HIS A 426 -8.94 -18.61 -15.82
CA HIS A 426 -8.96 -18.65 -17.28
C HIS A 426 -10.38 -18.75 -17.88
N ARG A 427 -11.42 -18.78 -17.04
CA ARG A 427 -12.84 -18.84 -17.43
C ARG A 427 -13.58 -17.64 -16.91
N SER A 428 -14.62 -17.25 -17.64
CA SER A 428 -15.58 -16.23 -17.17
C SER A 428 -16.44 -16.79 -16.04
N GLU A 429 -16.87 -15.91 -15.15
CA GLU A 429 -17.72 -16.27 -14.01
C GLU A 429 -19.03 -15.50 -14.04
N VAL A 430 -20.09 -16.18 -13.66
CA VAL A 430 -21.43 -15.60 -13.44
C VAL A 430 -21.73 -15.65 -11.95
N ILE A 431 -22.10 -14.51 -11.38
CA ILE A 431 -22.34 -14.35 -9.95
C ILE A 431 -23.81 -13.99 -9.75
N LYS A 432 -24.57 -14.89 -9.13
CA LYS A 432 -25.97 -14.63 -8.76
C LYS A 432 -26.00 -13.66 -7.57
N LEU A 433 -26.84 -12.62 -7.68
CA LEU A 433 -27.09 -11.68 -6.59
C LEU A 433 -28.09 -12.26 -5.60
N GLY A 434 -27.77 -12.18 -4.31
CA GLY A 434 -28.70 -12.53 -3.23
C GLY A 434 -29.81 -11.50 -3.05
N ASN A 435 -30.71 -11.76 -2.11
CA ASN A 435 -31.96 -10.99 -1.96
C ASN A 435 -31.73 -9.48 -1.72
N GLN A 436 -30.65 -9.09 -0.99
CA GLN A 436 -30.37 -7.68 -0.74
C GLN A 436 -29.83 -6.94 -1.96
N LEU A 437 -29.12 -7.62 -2.85
CA LEU A 437 -28.47 -7.06 -4.03
C LEU A 437 -29.26 -7.31 -5.32
N GLY A 438 -30.12 -8.33 -5.32
CA GLY A 438 -30.84 -8.76 -6.51
C GLY A 438 -31.94 -7.76 -6.93
N ASN A 439 -32.23 -7.73 -8.24
CA ASN A 439 -33.22 -6.85 -8.87
C ASN A 439 -32.95 -5.35 -8.68
N SER A 440 -31.69 -4.98 -8.50
CA SER A 440 -31.24 -3.60 -8.28
C SER A 440 -30.66 -2.97 -9.55
N THR A 441 -30.58 -1.64 -9.55
CA THR A 441 -29.75 -0.90 -10.48
C THR A 441 -28.27 -1.14 -10.12
N VAL A 442 -27.43 -1.39 -11.13
CA VAL A 442 -25.98 -1.57 -10.96
C VAL A 442 -25.22 -0.66 -11.90
N LEU A 443 -24.23 0.06 -11.35
CA LEU A 443 -23.25 0.79 -12.13
C LEU A 443 -21.99 -0.09 -12.24
N HIS A 444 -21.64 -0.46 -13.47
CA HIS A 444 -20.51 -1.35 -13.75
C HIS A 444 -19.26 -0.55 -14.12
N TYR A 445 -18.17 -0.83 -13.45
CA TYR A 445 -16.83 -0.34 -13.74
C TYR A 445 -15.93 -1.56 -13.95
N ILE A 446 -15.84 -2.03 -15.20
CA ILE A 446 -15.08 -3.23 -15.58
C ILE A 446 -13.70 -2.83 -16.08
N LEU A 447 -12.68 -3.37 -15.45
CA LEU A 447 -11.28 -3.17 -15.81
C LEU A 447 -10.75 -4.38 -16.56
N SER A 448 -10.21 -4.14 -17.74
CA SER A 448 -9.64 -5.18 -18.60
C SER A 448 -8.34 -4.73 -19.27
N PRO A 449 -7.45 -5.65 -19.66
CA PRO A 449 -6.25 -5.29 -20.38
C PRO A 449 -6.55 -5.09 -21.88
N PRO A 450 -5.91 -4.13 -22.57
CA PRO A 450 -6.02 -4.02 -24.02
C PRO A 450 -5.56 -5.31 -24.71
N LYS A 451 -6.32 -5.74 -25.73
CA LYS A 451 -6.00 -6.94 -26.54
C LYS A 451 -5.70 -8.20 -25.71
N ASN A 452 -6.33 -8.33 -24.53
CA ASN A 452 -6.11 -9.41 -23.55
C ASN A 452 -4.65 -9.56 -23.08
N SER A 453 -3.83 -8.50 -23.18
CA SER A 453 -2.43 -8.54 -22.78
C SER A 453 -2.25 -8.23 -21.29
N LEU A 454 -2.06 -9.24 -20.46
CA LEU A 454 -1.81 -9.12 -19.02
C LEU A 454 -0.56 -8.28 -18.70
N LYS A 455 0.40 -8.19 -19.66
CA LYS A 455 1.61 -7.37 -19.55
C LYS A 455 1.44 -5.96 -20.10
N SER A 456 0.20 -5.50 -20.36
CA SER A 456 -0.04 -4.14 -20.82
C SER A 456 0.28 -3.10 -19.74
N ARG A 457 0.84 -1.97 -20.15
CA ARG A 457 0.94 -0.73 -19.32
C ARG A 457 -0.35 0.08 -19.34
N GLU A 458 -1.26 -0.25 -20.22
CA GLU A 458 -2.56 0.39 -20.30
C GLU A 458 -3.62 -0.48 -19.64
N ILE A 459 -4.68 0.16 -19.19
CA ILE A 459 -5.87 -0.46 -18.61
C ILE A 459 -7.10 0.16 -19.25
N LEU A 460 -8.09 -0.67 -19.54
CA LEU A 460 -9.37 -0.22 -20.06
C LEU A 460 -10.40 -0.17 -18.92
N LEU A 461 -11.21 0.89 -18.89
CA LEU A 461 -12.44 0.97 -18.11
C LEU A 461 -13.62 0.85 -19.09
N ASN A 462 -14.43 -0.18 -18.93
CA ASN A 462 -15.57 -0.46 -19.80
C ASN A 462 -15.20 -0.43 -21.31
N GLY A 463 -14.02 -0.95 -21.65
CA GLY A 463 -13.47 -1.00 -23.01
C GLY A 463 -12.78 0.28 -23.50
N GLN A 464 -12.75 1.36 -22.71
CA GLN A 464 -12.07 2.61 -23.05
C GLN A 464 -10.76 2.75 -22.29
N THR A 465 -9.67 3.09 -22.97
CA THR A 465 -8.35 3.28 -22.34
C THR A 465 -8.37 4.44 -21.35
N LEU A 466 -7.98 4.17 -20.12
CA LEU A 466 -7.76 5.21 -19.10
C LEU A 466 -6.44 5.93 -19.38
N LYS A 467 -6.52 7.24 -19.60
CA LYS A 467 -5.39 8.14 -19.79
C LYS A 467 -5.75 9.56 -19.36
N LEU A 468 -4.77 10.33 -18.92
CA LEU A 468 -4.98 11.76 -18.67
C LEU A 468 -5.40 12.46 -19.97
N ASN A 469 -6.25 13.49 -19.85
CA ASN A 469 -6.60 14.33 -20.98
C ASN A 469 -5.42 15.22 -21.42
N GLU A 470 -5.60 16.02 -22.45
CA GLU A 470 -4.57 16.94 -22.97
C GLU A 470 -4.12 17.98 -21.94
N PHE A 471 -5.00 18.38 -21.00
CA PHE A 471 -4.71 19.28 -19.91
C PHE A 471 -4.05 18.60 -18.69
N LYS A 472 -3.73 17.32 -18.78
CA LYS A 472 -3.17 16.47 -17.71
C LYS A 472 -4.12 16.24 -16.53
N ASP A 473 -5.43 16.36 -16.78
CA ASP A 473 -6.45 16.08 -15.78
C ASP A 473 -6.94 14.63 -15.87
N ILE A 474 -7.42 14.11 -14.75
CA ILE A 474 -8.03 12.79 -14.66
C ILE A 474 -9.38 12.80 -15.39
N PRO A 475 -9.62 11.86 -16.34
CA PRO A 475 -10.88 11.80 -17.05
C PRO A 475 -12.03 11.36 -16.13
N PRO A 476 -13.30 11.65 -16.48
CA PRO A 476 -14.44 11.10 -15.78
C PRO A 476 -14.45 9.58 -15.87
N LEU A 477 -14.82 8.92 -14.78
CA LEU A 477 -14.97 7.47 -14.69
C LEU A 477 -16.43 7.10 -14.99
N ASN A 478 -16.75 6.85 -16.25
CA ASN A 478 -18.11 6.61 -16.70
C ASN A 478 -18.50 5.13 -16.53
N PRO A 479 -19.53 4.82 -15.70
CA PRO A 479 -20.04 3.46 -15.56
C PRO A 479 -20.97 3.07 -16.73
N ILE A 480 -21.14 1.76 -16.90
CA ILE A 480 -22.29 1.21 -17.64
C ILE A 480 -23.41 0.95 -16.64
N ARG A 481 -24.59 1.52 -16.87
CA ARG A 481 -25.77 1.33 -16.00
C ARG A 481 -26.64 0.20 -16.52
N THR A 482 -27.03 -0.71 -15.63
CA THR A 482 -28.08 -1.73 -15.88
C THR A 482 -29.13 -1.68 -14.76
N SER A 483 -30.37 -1.95 -15.10
CA SER A 483 -31.48 -2.00 -14.13
C SER A 483 -31.97 -3.42 -13.94
N LYS A 484 -32.61 -3.69 -12.80
CA LYS A 484 -33.21 -5.00 -12.46
C LYS A 484 -32.23 -6.17 -12.61
N THR A 485 -30.95 -5.94 -12.22
CA THR A 485 -29.87 -6.91 -12.34
C THR A 485 -30.03 -8.01 -11.30
N THR A 486 -29.94 -9.26 -11.73
CA THR A 486 -29.97 -10.45 -10.86
C THR A 486 -28.68 -11.23 -10.88
N HIS A 487 -27.85 -10.98 -11.86
CA HIS A 487 -26.55 -11.62 -12.04
C HIS A 487 -25.49 -10.61 -12.46
N LEU A 488 -24.28 -10.79 -12.00
CA LEU A 488 -23.08 -10.07 -12.45
C LEU A 488 -22.24 -11.00 -13.30
N PHE A 489 -21.48 -10.42 -14.21
CA PHE A 489 -20.61 -11.15 -15.11
C PHE A 489 -19.20 -10.55 -15.06
N ILE A 490 -18.19 -11.40 -14.93
CA ILE A 490 -16.76 -11.03 -14.97
C ILE A 490 -16.01 -12.02 -15.84
N LYS A 491 -15.32 -11.53 -16.86
CA LYS A 491 -14.53 -12.39 -17.75
C LYS A 491 -13.25 -12.88 -17.05
N ALA A 492 -12.62 -13.88 -17.68
CA ALA A 492 -11.26 -14.27 -17.33
C ALA A 492 -10.34 -13.05 -17.31
N TYR A 493 -9.56 -12.94 -16.24
CA TYR A 493 -8.55 -11.89 -16.08
C TYR A 493 -9.11 -10.45 -16.06
N GLU A 494 -10.35 -10.25 -15.63
CA GLU A 494 -10.92 -8.93 -15.37
C GLU A 494 -10.91 -8.60 -13.86
N MET A 495 -10.96 -7.30 -13.58
CA MET A 495 -11.30 -6.74 -12.27
C MET A 495 -12.57 -5.90 -12.45
N ALA A 496 -13.39 -5.84 -11.43
CA ALA A 496 -14.68 -5.16 -11.52
C ALA A 496 -15.02 -4.40 -10.24
N PHE A 497 -15.68 -3.25 -10.38
CA PHE A 497 -16.41 -2.61 -9.31
C PHE A 497 -17.87 -2.49 -9.75
N TRP A 498 -18.78 -2.94 -8.88
CA TRP A 498 -20.22 -2.85 -9.08
C TRP A 498 -20.81 -2.00 -7.98
N VAL A 499 -21.36 -0.86 -8.35
CA VAL A 499 -22.00 0.06 -7.42
C VAL A 499 -23.49 -0.14 -7.46
N PHE A 500 -24.09 -0.32 -6.30
CA PHE A 500 -25.53 -0.45 -6.07
C PHE A 500 -26.04 0.84 -5.41
N PRO A 501 -26.43 1.85 -6.18
CA PRO A 501 -26.70 3.18 -5.65
C PRO A 501 -28.05 3.31 -4.93
N GLU A 502 -28.99 2.40 -5.18
CA GLU A 502 -30.39 2.53 -4.75
C GLU A 502 -30.78 1.54 -3.62
N LEU A 503 -29.80 0.86 -2.98
CA LEU A 503 -30.10 -0.16 -1.95
C LEU A 503 -30.67 0.42 -0.67
N SER A 504 -30.34 1.65 -0.33
CA SER A 504 -30.76 2.35 0.89
C SER A 504 -30.50 1.57 2.19
N LEU A 505 -29.33 0.90 2.27
CA LEU A 505 -28.94 0.14 3.46
C LEU A 505 -28.63 1.08 4.62
N LYS A 506 -29.39 0.96 5.73
CA LYS A 506 -29.20 1.79 6.95
C LYS A 506 -27.78 1.75 7.49
N ILE A 507 -27.09 0.61 7.40
CA ILE A 507 -25.69 0.47 7.86
C ILE A 507 -24.70 1.28 6.99
N CYS A 508 -25.13 1.75 5.82
CA CYS A 508 -24.35 2.56 4.88
C CYS A 508 -24.82 4.03 4.80
N SER A 509 -25.81 4.40 5.60
CA SER A 509 -26.33 5.78 5.68
C SER A 509 -25.50 6.67 6.60
#